data_fbdf5089cd0ec0d7e238e19f0220a12b
#
_entry.id   fbdf5089cd0ec0d7e238e19f0220a12b
#
_cell.length_a   1.000
_cell.length_b   1.000
_cell.length_c   1.000
_cell.angle_alpha   90.00
_cell.angle_beta   90.00
_cell.angle_gamma   90.00
#
_symmetry.space_group_name_H-M   'P 1'
#
loop_
_entity.id
_entity.type
_entity.pdbx_description
1 polymer ?
#
loop_
_entity_poly.entity_id
_entity_poly.type
_entity_poly.pdbx_seq_one_letter_code
_entity_poly.pdbx_strand_id
1 'polypeptide(L)'
;FDGSAIEGFSRIQEADMLACPDPATFEIVPWRGDDHPVARVFCDVKHLSGEPFEGDPRHVLKRNLDRAREKGFTFYAGPEMEFFYFENAHDPIPLDHAGFFDLTHEDMISELRRQTILSLEAMGIPVEYSFHENGPSQHEIDLRYTDALSMADNIMTFRLLVKEIAHALGVYATFMPKPIAGAFGSGMHTHLSLFEGDVNAFHDPGDEYGLSKTAKHFIAGVLHHAPAITAVTNQWVNSYKRLVTGYEAPVHICWARNNRSALVRVPITKRGKESSTRIEYRAPDPACNPYLAFSVILAAGLDGIEEGYDLPPEAANNMFEMTASERKAEGIRLLPRSLGEAIDAMERSELVANALGEHTFEWFIRNKRDEWGAYKQHVSQFEIDRYLGTL
;
A
#
# COMPACT_ATOMS: atom_id res chain seq x y z
N PHE A 1 -10.04 -5.94 26.49
CA PHE A 1 -9.33 -7.14 26.06
C PHE A 1 -7.89 -7.12 26.58
N ASP A 2 -7.30 -8.30 26.73
CA ASP A 2 -5.89 -8.44 27.11
C ASP A 2 -4.99 -8.23 25.87
N GLY A 3 -4.16 -7.19 25.89
CA GLY A 3 -3.22 -6.87 24.83
C GLY A 3 -1.84 -7.55 24.97
N SER A 4 -1.59 -8.21 26.10
CA SER A 4 -0.25 -8.77 26.40
C SER A 4 0.19 -9.88 25.46
N ALA A 5 -0.75 -10.58 24.83
CA ALA A 5 -0.48 -11.64 23.86
C ALA A 5 -0.36 -11.13 22.40
N ILE A 6 -0.60 -9.84 22.13
CA ILE A 6 -0.52 -9.24 20.82
C ILE A 6 0.88 -8.65 20.62
N GLU A 7 1.50 -8.99 19.49
CA GLU A 7 2.80 -8.41 19.14
C GLU A 7 2.71 -6.88 19.02
N GLY A 8 3.66 -6.17 19.62
CA GLY A 8 3.61 -4.71 19.73
C GLY A 8 3.06 -4.20 21.06
N PHE A 9 2.59 -5.08 21.94
CA PHE A 9 2.24 -4.79 23.34
C PHE A 9 3.31 -5.36 24.28
N SER A 10 3.37 -4.85 25.51
CA SER A 10 4.30 -5.40 26.49
C SER A 10 3.89 -6.82 26.88
N ARG A 11 4.76 -7.80 26.66
CA ARG A 11 4.55 -9.20 27.09
C ARG A 11 4.83 -9.44 28.58
N ILE A 12 5.35 -8.44 29.28
CA ILE A 12 5.82 -8.59 30.66
C ILE A 12 4.75 -8.19 31.68
N GLN A 13 3.77 -7.41 31.27
CA GLN A 13 2.66 -6.95 32.10
C GLN A 13 1.33 -7.19 31.38
N GLU A 14 0.36 -7.74 32.08
CA GLU A 14 -1.01 -7.72 31.62
C GLU A 14 -1.40 -6.27 31.31
N ALA A 15 -1.71 -6.01 30.06
CA ALA A 15 -2.17 -4.70 29.62
C ALA A 15 -3.59 -4.84 29.10
N ASP A 16 -4.56 -4.69 29.99
CA ASP A 16 -5.95 -4.54 29.61
C ASP A 16 -6.12 -3.28 28.79
N MET A 17 -6.78 -3.43 27.64
CA MET A 17 -7.04 -2.35 26.68
C MET A 17 -8.53 -2.28 26.37
N LEU A 18 -8.97 -1.11 25.93
CA LEU A 18 -10.33 -0.88 25.46
C LEU A 18 -10.37 -0.93 23.93
N ALA A 19 -11.27 -1.73 23.37
CA ALA A 19 -11.68 -1.63 21.97
C ALA A 19 -12.91 -0.73 21.91
N CYS A 20 -12.75 0.51 21.46
CA CYS A 20 -13.81 1.51 21.38
C CYS A 20 -14.40 1.53 19.98
N PRO A 21 -15.64 1.02 19.77
CA PRO A 21 -16.23 0.98 18.44
C PRO A 21 -16.40 2.37 17.84
N ASP A 22 -16.09 2.49 16.54
CA ASP A 22 -16.45 3.66 15.73
C ASP A 22 -17.78 3.38 15.02
N PRO A 23 -18.91 3.94 15.49
CA PRO A 23 -20.23 3.63 14.93
C PRO A 23 -20.39 3.97 13.44
N ALA A 24 -19.58 4.92 12.93
CA ALA A 24 -19.61 5.30 11.53
C ALA A 24 -19.10 4.17 10.59
N THR A 25 -18.44 3.18 11.14
CA THR A 25 -17.87 2.04 10.40
C THR A 25 -18.70 0.76 10.55
N PHE A 26 -19.89 0.84 11.17
CA PHE A 26 -20.76 -0.32 11.33
C PHE A 26 -21.33 -0.76 9.98
N GLU A 27 -21.07 -2.03 9.59
CA GLU A 27 -21.55 -2.60 8.34
C GLU A 27 -22.02 -4.05 8.50
N ILE A 28 -23.11 -4.41 7.83
CA ILE A 28 -23.56 -5.79 7.75
C ILE A 28 -22.67 -6.55 6.79
N VAL A 29 -22.24 -7.74 7.21
CA VAL A 29 -21.37 -8.63 6.43
C VAL A 29 -22.21 -9.49 5.48
N PRO A 30 -22.25 -9.21 4.16
CA PRO A 30 -23.22 -9.82 3.24
C PRO A 30 -22.96 -11.30 2.97
N TRP A 31 -21.75 -11.80 3.14
CA TRP A 31 -21.40 -13.21 2.87
C TRP A 31 -21.72 -14.18 4.03
N ARG A 32 -22.29 -13.70 5.14
CA ARG A 32 -22.66 -14.54 6.30
C ARG A 32 -24.11 -14.95 6.32
N GLY A 33 -24.91 -14.58 5.29
CA GLY A 33 -26.32 -14.94 5.14
C GLY A 33 -27.28 -14.05 5.93
N ASP A 34 -28.56 -14.17 5.61
CA ASP A 34 -29.63 -13.32 6.15
C ASP A 34 -30.27 -13.86 7.45
N ASP A 35 -30.22 -15.19 7.68
CA ASP A 35 -30.88 -15.83 8.82
C ASP A 35 -30.28 -15.41 10.17
N HIS A 36 -28.95 -15.20 10.19
CA HIS A 36 -28.22 -14.72 11.38
C HIS A 36 -27.20 -13.68 10.93
N PRO A 37 -27.63 -12.43 10.67
CA PRO A 37 -26.75 -11.42 10.12
C PRO A 37 -25.59 -11.10 11.08
N VAL A 38 -24.41 -10.99 10.53
CA VAL A 38 -23.19 -10.59 11.22
C VAL A 38 -22.83 -9.17 10.79
N ALA A 39 -22.45 -8.34 11.75
CA ALA A 39 -21.92 -7.00 11.48
C ALA A 39 -20.46 -6.92 11.91
N ARG A 40 -19.71 -6.05 11.24
CA ARG A 40 -18.39 -5.63 11.69
C ARG A 40 -18.39 -4.15 12.05
N VAL A 41 -17.48 -3.75 12.93
CA VAL A 41 -17.21 -2.35 13.28
C VAL A 41 -15.72 -2.23 13.55
N PHE A 42 -15.10 -1.15 13.06
CA PHE A 42 -13.72 -0.83 13.44
C PHE A 42 -13.71 -0.21 14.84
N CYS A 43 -12.67 -0.52 15.60
CA CYS A 43 -12.48 0.00 16.94
C CYS A 43 -11.17 0.78 17.02
N ASP A 44 -11.19 1.89 17.73
CA ASP A 44 -9.97 2.53 18.21
C ASP A 44 -9.50 1.82 19.49
N VAL A 45 -8.22 1.52 19.57
CA VAL A 45 -7.63 0.93 20.77
C VAL A 45 -7.26 2.05 21.75
N LYS A 46 -7.67 1.90 23.01
CA LYS A 46 -7.41 2.89 24.06
C LYS A 46 -6.92 2.22 25.35
N HIS A 47 -6.15 2.98 26.12
CA HIS A 47 -5.85 2.61 27.51
C HIS A 47 -7.12 2.61 28.37
N LEU A 48 -7.07 1.95 29.54
CA LEU A 48 -8.20 1.98 30.49
C LEU A 48 -8.53 3.39 31.00
N SER A 49 -7.59 4.33 30.89
CA SER A 49 -7.81 5.76 31.17
C SER A 49 -8.74 6.44 30.15
N GLY A 50 -8.95 5.81 28.98
CA GLY A 50 -9.65 6.39 27.83
C GLY A 50 -8.76 7.13 26.84
N GLU A 51 -7.47 7.31 27.15
CA GLU A 51 -6.51 7.89 26.21
C GLU A 51 -6.22 6.92 25.05
N PRO A 52 -5.98 7.43 23.83
CA PRO A 52 -5.60 6.61 22.70
C PRO A 52 -4.33 5.80 22.98
N PHE A 53 -4.29 4.57 22.48
CA PHE A 53 -3.10 3.75 22.56
C PHE A 53 -2.14 4.10 21.41
N GLU A 54 -0.91 4.41 21.71
CA GLU A 54 0.11 4.90 20.77
C GLU A 54 0.50 3.85 19.72
N GLY A 55 0.29 2.57 20.03
CA GLY A 55 0.55 1.43 19.13
C GLY A 55 -0.62 1.08 18.22
N ASP A 56 -1.76 1.78 18.30
CA ASP A 56 -2.89 1.57 17.38
C ASP A 56 -2.60 2.19 16.00
N PRO A 57 -2.45 1.40 14.92
CA PRO A 57 -2.17 1.94 13.58
C PRO A 57 -3.27 2.91 13.09
N ARG A 58 -4.53 2.67 13.47
CA ARG A 58 -5.65 3.55 13.11
C ARG A 58 -5.51 4.91 13.80
N HIS A 59 -5.08 4.94 15.05
CA HIS A 59 -4.76 6.17 15.77
C HIS A 59 -3.54 6.90 15.16
N VAL A 60 -2.50 6.17 14.76
CA VAL A 60 -1.33 6.75 14.06
C VAL A 60 -1.78 7.50 12.81
N LEU A 61 -2.67 6.93 12.01
CA LEU A 61 -3.20 7.61 10.82
C LEU A 61 -4.03 8.84 11.21
N LYS A 62 -4.95 8.72 12.16
CA LYS A 62 -5.78 9.86 12.64
C LYS A 62 -4.91 11.06 13.03
N ARG A 63 -3.84 10.83 13.78
CA ARG A 63 -2.90 11.88 14.20
C ARG A 63 -2.24 12.59 13.01
N ASN A 64 -1.83 11.86 11.99
CA ASN A 64 -1.26 12.45 10.78
C ASN A 64 -2.30 13.20 9.94
N LEU A 65 -3.54 12.70 9.89
CA LEU A 65 -4.66 13.40 9.24
C LEU A 65 -5.03 14.69 9.97
N ASP A 66 -4.95 14.71 11.30
CA ASP A 66 -5.17 15.94 12.09
C ASP A 66 -4.10 16.99 11.76
N ARG A 67 -2.82 16.60 11.63
CA ARG A 67 -1.76 17.52 11.15
C ARG A 67 -2.05 18.09 9.76
N ALA A 68 -2.58 17.27 8.84
CA ALA A 68 -2.99 17.75 7.52
C ALA A 68 -4.16 18.75 7.63
N ARG A 69 -5.15 18.45 8.48
CA ARG A 69 -6.32 19.30 8.72
C ARG A 69 -5.93 20.65 9.35
N GLU A 70 -4.98 20.69 10.26
CA GLU A 70 -4.44 21.93 10.83
C GLU A 70 -3.83 22.84 9.75
N LYS A 71 -3.36 22.26 8.63
CA LYS A 71 -2.87 22.98 7.46
C LYS A 71 -3.96 23.29 6.41
N GLY A 72 -5.21 22.95 6.70
CA GLY A 72 -6.35 23.16 5.81
C GLY A 72 -6.59 22.03 4.81
N PHE A 73 -5.85 20.91 4.89
CA PHE A 73 -5.94 19.85 3.91
C PHE A 73 -6.76 18.64 4.39
N THR A 74 -7.57 18.09 3.48
CA THR A 74 -8.13 16.73 3.56
C THR A 74 -7.35 15.82 2.62
N PHE A 75 -6.89 14.69 3.12
CA PHE A 75 -6.12 13.71 2.35
C PHE A 75 -7.02 12.60 1.82
N TYR A 76 -7.02 12.40 0.50
CA TYR A 76 -7.77 11.36 -0.19
C TYR A 76 -6.83 10.31 -0.78
N ALA A 77 -7.30 9.06 -0.77
CA ALA A 77 -6.59 7.91 -1.33
C ALA A 77 -7.55 7.03 -2.13
N GLY A 78 -7.03 6.41 -3.22
CA GLY A 78 -7.73 5.44 -4.05
C GLY A 78 -6.72 4.38 -4.51
N PRO A 79 -6.73 3.16 -3.95
CA PRO A 79 -5.79 2.11 -4.30
C PRO A 79 -6.28 1.27 -5.48
N GLU A 80 -5.33 0.82 -6.29
CA GLU A 80 -5.43 -0.29 -7.22
C GLU A 80 -4.97 -1.54 -6.45
N MET A 81 -5.87 -2.50 -6.22
CA MET A 81 -5.59 -3.65 -5.35
C MET A 81 -5.32 -4.91 -6.17
N GLU A 82 -4.05 -5.28 -6.32
CA GLU A 82 -3.65 -6.51 -7.00
C GLU A 82 -3.51 -7.68 -6.02
N PHE A 83 -3.90 -8.87 -6.46
CA PHE A 83 -3.82 -10.09 -5.67
C PHE A 83 -3.89 -11.34 -6.56
N PHE A 84 -3.59 -12.52 -5.96
CA PHE A 84 -3.63 -13.80 -6.67
C PHE A 84 -4.67 -14.76 -6.06
N TYR A 85 -5.25 -15.58 -6.93
CA TYR A 85 -5.98 -16.79 -6.53
C TYR A 85 -5.15 -18.04 -6.83
N PHE A 86 -5.15 -19.01 -5.91
CA PHE A 86 -4.47 -20.29 -6.03
C PHE A 86 -5.40 -21.44 -5.63
N GLU A 87 -5.05 -22.66 -6.06
CA GLU A 87 -5.81 -23.85 -5.66
C GLU A 87 -5.78 -24.09 -4.15
N ASN A 88 -4.68 -23.75 -3.48
CA ASN A 88 -4.49 -23.98 -2.06
C ASN A 88 -3.52 -22.96 -1.42
N ALA A 89 -3.35 -23.07 -0.09
CA ALA A 89 -2.51 -22.16 0.70
C ALA A 89 -1.01 -22.55 0.74
N HIS A 90 -0.63 -23.69 0.18
CA HIS A 90 0.72 -24.26 0.36
C HIS A 90 1.59 -24.11 -0.89
N ASP A 91 0.98 -24.30 -2.06
CA ASP A 91 1.65 -24.21 -3.35
C ASP A 91 0.99 -23.14 -4.22
N PRO A 92 1.78 -22.26 -4.87
CA PRO A 92 1.24 -21.20 -5.72
C PRO A 92 0.81 -21.75 -7.10
N ILE A 93 -0.13 -22.70 -7.11
CA ILE A 93 -0.69 -23.30 -8.31
C ILE A 93 -1.81 -22.39 -8.83
N PRO A 94 -1.61 -21.74 -10.01
CA PRO A 94 -2.59 -20.83 -10.58
C PRO A 94 -3.89 -21.54 -10.96
N LEU A 95 -5.01 -20.85 -10.87
CA LEU A 95 -6.31 -21.32 -11.37
C LEU A 95 -6.45 -21.15 -12.89
N ASP A 96 -5.66 -20.23 -13.49
CA ASP A 96 -5.64 -19.95 -14.92
C ASP A 96 -4.24 -19.52 -15.39
N HIS A 97 -4.10 -19.41 -16.71
CA HIS A 97 -2.91 -18.90 -17.40
C HIS A 97 -3.24 -17.71 -18.31
N ALA A 98 -4.32 -16.99 -17.99
CA ALA A 98 -4.73 -15.81 -18.72
C ALA A 98 -3.73 -14.65 -18.50
N GLY A 99 -3.84 -13.61 -19.30
CA GLY A 99 -3.02 -12.41 -19.26
C GLY A 99 -3.85 -11.15 -19.10
N PHE A 100 -3.19 -10.02 -19.30
CA PHE A 100 -3.75 -8.69 -19.09
C PHE A 100 -5.03 -8.45 -19.92
N PHE A 101 -6.12 -8.09 -19.23
CA PHE A 101 -7.46 -7.89 -19.78
C PHE A 101 -8.11 -9.11 -20.45
N ASP A 102 -7.56 -10.30 -20.28
CA ASP A 102 -8.21 -11.50 -20.78
C ASP A 102 -9.58 -11.72 -20.10
N LEU A 103 -10.55 -12.07 -20.92
CA LEU A 103 -11.84 -12.57 -20.46
C LEU A 103 -11.70 -14.10 -20.30
N THR A 104 -11.50 -14.52 -19.07
CA THR A 104 -11.46 -15.96 -18.77
C THR A 104 -12.86 -16.55 -18.88
N HIS A 105 -12.99 -17.65 -19.62
CA HIS A 105 -14.24 -18.38 -19.76
C HIS A 105 -14.50 -19.34 -18.57
N GLU A 106 -13.61 -19.35 -17.60
CA GLU A 106 -13.77 -20.15 -16.39
C GLU A 106 -14.78 -19.47 -15.47
N ASP A 107 -15.94 -20.07 -15.35
CA ASP A 107 -17.09 -19.57 -14.58
C ASP A 107 -16.72 -19.21 -13.15
N MET A 108 -15.83 -20.00 -12.52
CA MET A 108 -15.41 -19.79 -11.13
C MET A 108 -14.65 -18.49 -10.92
N ILE A 109 -13.71 -18.14 -11.81
CA ILE A 109 -12.89 -16.94 -11.68
C ILE A 109 -13.72 -15.67 -11.87
N SER A 110 -14.60 -15.69 -12.87
CA SER A 110 -15.57 -14.62 -13.08
C SER A 110 -16.49 -14.45 -11.89
N GLU A 111 -16.91 -15.56 -11.27
CA GLU A 111 -17.76 -15.56 -10.09
C GLU A 111 -17.05 -15.02 -8.85
N LEU A 112 -15.78 -15.34 -8.62
CA LEU A 112 -14.96 -14.82 -7.53
C LEU A 112 -14.93 -13.27 -7.55
N ARG A 113 -14.60 -12.67 -8.70
CA ARG A 113 -14.58 -11.20 -8.84
C ARG A 113 -15.97 -10.59 -8.71
N ARG A 114 -16.99 -11.22 -9.36
CA ARG A 114 -18.37 -10.75 -9.30
C ARG A 114 -18.91 -10.72 -7.88
N GLN A 115 -18.74 -11.78 -7.11
CA GLN A 115 -19.19 -11.84 -5.71
C GLN A 115 -18.43 -10.86 -4.84
N THR A 116 -17.12 -10.70 -5.07
CA THR A 116 -16.30 -9.70 -4.36
C THR A 116 -16.84 -8.29 -4.59
N ILE A 117 -17.07 -7.89 -5.84
CA ILE A 117 -17.56 -6.56 -6.18
C ILE A 117 -18.95 -6.30 -5.58
N LEU A 118 -19.90 -7.24 -5.75
CA LEU A 118 -21.24 -7.09 -5.22
C LEU A 118 -21.26 -6.97 -3.69
N SER A 119 -20.39 -7.72 -3.01
CA SER A 119 -20.28 -7.67 -1.56
C SER A 119 -19.63 -6.37 -1.07
N LEU A 120 -18.62 -5.84 -1.79
CA LEU A 120 -18.03 -4.52 -1.49
C LEU A 120 -19.07 -3.41 -1.63
N GLU A 121 -19.80 -3.40 -2.75
CA GLU A 121 -20.84 -2.41 -3.00
C GLU A 121 -21.98 -2.48 -1.98
N ALA A 122 -22.38 -3.69 -1.57
CA ALA A 122 -23.36 -3.89 -0.50
C ALA A 122 -22.89 -3.35 0.86
N MET A 123 -21.57 -3.25 1.09
CA MET A 123 -20.96 -2.63 2.26
C MET A 123 -20.60 -1.15 2.05
N GLY A 124 -21.13 -0.50 1.01
CA GLY A 124 -20.85 0.91 0.74
C GLY A 124 -19.40 1.21 0.28
N ILE A 125 -18.67 0.19 -0.18
CA ILE A 125 -17.31 0.31 -0.72
C ILE A 125 -17.38 0.24 -2.25
N PRO A 126 -17.45 1.38 -2.97
CA PRO A 126 -17.64 1.37 -4.42
C PRO A 126 -16.36 0.93 -5.13
N VAL A 127 -16.56 0.10 -6.15
CA VAL A 127 -15.52 -0.36 -7.08
C VAL A 127 -15.51 0.54 -8.32
N GLU A 128 -14.31 0.85 -8.83
CA GLU A 128 -14.14 1.64 -10.06
C GLU A 128 -13.84 0.75 -11.26
N TYR A 129 -12.89 -0.18 -11.13
CA TYR A 129 -12.50 -1.14 -12.16
C TYR A 129 -12.23 -2.51 -11.57
N SER A 130 -12.30 -3.54 -12.44
CA SER A 130 -11.87 -4.90 -12.12
C SER A 130 -11.49 -5.63 -13.41
N PHE A 131 -10.31 -6.25 -13.43
CA PHE A 131 -9.79 -6.97 -14.59
C PHE A 131 -8.79 -8.05 -14.18
N HIS A 132 -8.39 -8.88 -15.17
CA HIS A 132 -7.29 -9.83 -15.03
C HIS A 132 -5.96 -9.10 -15.28
N GLU A 133 -5.00 -9.31 -14.38
CA GLU A 133 -3.67 -8.73 -14.46
C GLU A 133 -2.69 -9.58 -15.30
N ASN A 134 -1.40 -9.13 -15.37
CA ASN A 134 -0.38 -9.76 -16.21
C ASN A 134 0.04 -11.16 -15.76
N GLY A 135 -0.01 -11.44 -14.45
CA GLY A 135 0.38 -12.73 -13.91
C GLY A 135 -0.73 -13.78 -14.02
N PRO A 136 -0.38 -15.07 -14.16
CA PRO A 136 -1.38 -16.14 -14.14
C PRO A 136 -2.15 -16.10 -12.82
N SER A 137 -3.48 -16.15 -12.90
CA SER A 137 -4.41 -16.00 -11.76
C SER A 137 -4.23 -14.72 -10.95
N GLN A 138 -3.66 -13.67 -11.55
CA GLN A 138 -3.53 -12.34 -10.95
C GLN A 138 -4.72 -11.46 -11.33
N HIS A 139 -5.30 -10.80 -10.34
CA HIS A 139 -6.47 -9.95 -10.51
C HIS A 139 -6.24 -8.59 -9.86
N GLU A 140 -6.93 -7.59 -10.39
CA GLU A 140 -6.98 -6.25 -9.83
C GLU A 140 -8.42 -5.81 -9.63
N ILE A 141 -8.65 -5.13 -8.51
CA ILE A 141 -9.90 -4.42 -8.21
C ILE A 141 -9.55 -3.06 -7.64
N ASP A 142 -9.98 -2.00 -8.33
CA ASP A 142 -9.72 -0.63 -7.95
C ASP A 142 -10.85 -0.10 -7.10
N LEU A 143 -10.51 0.41 -5.92
CA LEU A 143 -11.48 1.05 -5.04
C LEU A 143 -11.60 2.54 -5.38
N ARG A 144 -12.84 3.00 -5.48
CA ARG A 144 -13.12 4.41 -5.69
C ARG A 144 -12.59 5.24 -4.51
N TYR A 145 -11.83 6.30 -4.81
CA TYR A 145 -11.18 7.15 -3.81
C TYR A 145 -12.15 7.70 -2.75
N THR A 146 -11.68 7.77 -1.53
CA THR A 146 -12.34 8.43 -0.39
C THR A 146 -11.28 9.02 0.54
N ASP A 147 -11.69 9.66 1.64
CA ASP A 147 -10.73 10.08 2.67
C ASP A 147 -9.87 8.92 3.16
N ALA A 148 -8.63 9.23 3.53
CA ALA A 148 -7.63 8.19 3.76
C ALA A 148 -7.92 7.29 4.97
N LEU A 149 -8.68 7.74 5.99
CA LEU A 149 -9.06 6.87 7.10
C LEU A 149 -10.09 5.83 6.65
N SER A 150 -11.16 6.29 6.00
CA SER A 150 -12.17 5.41 5.40
C SER A 150 -11.55 4.46 4.39
N MET A 151 -10.58 4.92 3.59
CA MET A 151 -9.90 4.06 2.64
C MET A 151 -9.05 2.99 3.32
N ALA A 152 -8.34 3.31 4.40
CA ALA A 152 -7.57 2.32 5.15
C ALA A 152 -8.49 1.23 5.77
N ASP A 153 -9.64 1.63 6.32
CA ASP A 153 -10.68 0.71 6.80
C ASP A 153 -11.23 -0.16 5.64
N ASN A 154 -11.46 0.45 4.47
CA ASN A 154 -11.94 -0.26 3.27
C ASN A 154 -10.93 -1.29 2.75
N ILE A 155 -9.64 -0.98 2.73
CA ILE A 155 -8.59 -1.93 2.35
C ILE A 155 -8.57 -3.15 3.28
N MET A 156 -8.70 -2.93 4.59
CA MET A 156 -8.75 -4.04 5.55
C MET A 156 -9.99 -4.92 5.32
N THR A 157 -11.14 -4.29 5.06
CA THR A 157 -12.39 -4.99 4.71
C THR A 157 -12.23 -5.76 3.40
N PHE A 158 -11.67 -5.12 2.37
CA PHE A 158 -11.40 -5.72 1.06
C PHE A 158 -10.57 -7.00 1.18
N ARG A 159 -9.47 -6.96 1.92
CA ARG A 159 -8.60 -8.13 2.11
C ARG A 159 -9.32 -9.29 2.79
N LEU A 160 -10.12 -8.99 3.81
CA LEU A 160 -10.92 -10.00 4.48
C LEU A 160 -11.92 -10.63 3.51
N LEU A 161 -12.68 -9.78 2.82
CA LEU A 161 -13.75 -10.19 1.92
C LEU A 161 -13.25 -11.05 0.76
N VAL A 162 -12.17 -10.66 0.09
CA VAL A 162 -11.55 -11.45 -0.99
C VAL A 162 -11.17 -12.84 -0.50
N LYS A 163 -10.58 -12.96 0.69
CA LYS A 163 -10.19 -14.25 1.28
C LYS A 163 -11.39 -15.10 1.69
N GLU A 164 -12.42 -14.49 2.25
CA GLU A 164 -13.64 -15.20 2.67
C GLU A 164 -14.40 -15.75 1.46
N ILE A 165 -14.55 -14.95 0.39
CA ILE A 165 -15.21 -15.41 -0.84
C ILE A 165 -14.39 -16.52 -1.52
N ALA A 166 -13.07 -16.36 -1.61
CA ALA A 166 -12.19 -17.39 -2.14
C ALA A 166 -12.35 -18.72 -1.36
N HIS A 167 -12.32 -18.65 -0.04
CA HIS A 167 -12.51 -19.82 0.83
C HIS A 167 -13.88 -20.47 0.63
N ALA A 168 -14.95 -19.68 0.53
CA ALA A 168 -16.30 -20.19 0.30
C ALA A 168 -16.45 -20.92 -1.04
N LEU A 169 -15.67 -20.53 -2.05
CA LEU A 169 -15.63 -21.15 -3.38
C LEU A 169 -14.54 -22.23 -3.52
N GLY A 170 -13.86 -22.59 -2.41
CA GLY A 170 -12.90 -23.69 -2.38
C GLY A 170 -11.52 -23.37 -2.97
N VAL A 171 -11.15 -22.09 -3.06
CA VAL A 171 -9.84 -21.62 -3.53
C VAL A 171 -9.17 -20.72 -2.50
N TYR A 172 -7.94 -20.34 -2.74
CA TYR A 172 -7.14 -19.52 -1.82
C TYR A 172 -6.76 -18.18 -2.45
N ALA A 173 -7.00 -17.08 -1.74
CA ALA A 173 -6.59 -15.73 -2.15
C ALA A 173 -5.40 -15.24 -1.32
N THR A 174 -4.43 -14.61 -1.99
CA THR A 174 -3.26 -14.03 -1.32
C THR A 174 -2.93 -12.64 -1.83
N PHE A 175 -2.52 -11.78 -0.90
CA PHE A 175 -1.94 -10.46 -1.14
C PHE A 175 -0.41 -10.46 -1.05
N MET A 176 0.22 -11.64 -1.12
CA MET A 176 1.67 -11.77 -1.14
C MET A 176 2.26 -11.01 -2.33
N PRO A 177 3.24 -10.10 -2.13
CA PRO A 177 3.74 -9.23 -3.19
C PRO A 177 4.35 -9.94 -4.39
N LYS A 178 4.98 -11.11 -4.17
CA LYS A 178 5.63 -11.90 -5.22
C LYS A 178 5.51 -13.40 -4.93
N PRO A 179 4.34 -14.02 -5.19
CA PRO A 179 4.14 -15.44 -4.89
C PRO A 179 4.76 -16.37 -5.93
N ILE A 180 4.85 -15.96 -7.21
CA ILE A 180 5.36 -16.79 -8.30
C ILE A 180 6.69 -16.24 -8.80
N ALA A 181 7.73 -17.09 -8.80
CA ALA A 181 9.02 -16.75 -9.38
C ALA A 181 8.89 -16.57 -10.92
N GLY A 182 9.48 -15.49 -11.46
CA GLY A 182 9.45 -15.21 -12.90
C GLY A 182 8.14 -14.61 -13.44
N ALA A 183 7.06 -14.52 -12.63
CA ALA A 183 5.83 -13.80 -12.99
C ALA A 183 5.84 -12.34 -12.48
N PHE A 184 4.83 -11.55 -12.81
CA PHE A 184 4.60 -10.22 -12.21
C PHE A 184 4.27 -10.35 -10.72
N GLY A 185 4.53 -9.31 -9.95
CA GLY A 185 4.15 -9.25 -8.54
C GLY A 185 2.95 -8.32 -8.35
N SER A 186 2.32 -8.36 -7.18
CA SER A 186 1.16 -7.54 -6.85
C SER A 186 1.57 -6.21 -6.24
N GLY A 187 1.07 -5.11 -6.81
CA GLY A 187 1.16 -3.75 -6.30
C GLY A 187 -0.12 -3.31 -5.59
N MET A 188 0.01 -2.22 -4.86
CA MET A 188 -1.10 -1.39 -4.39
C MET A 188 -0.78 0.05 -4.81
N HIS A 189 -0.85 0.29 -6.13
CA HIS A 189 -0.65 1.64 -6.63
C HIS A 189 -1.69 2.56 -6.01
N THR A 190 -1.26 3.63 -5.38
CA THR A 190 -2.18 4.45 -4.60
C THR A 190 -2.29 5.84 -5.22
N HIS A 191 -3.48 6.17 -5.71
CA HIS A 191 -3.83 7.50 -6.15
C HIS A 191 -4.06 8.39 -4.94
N LEU A 192 -3.45 9.57 -4.94
CA LEU A 192 -3.41 10.48 -3.81
C LEU A 192 -3.73 11.90 -4.25
N SER A 193 -4.48 12.63 -3.43
CA SER A 193 -4.74 14.05 -3.61
C SER A 193 -4.98 14.74 -2.27
N LEU A 194 -4.73 16.06 -2.23
CA LEU A 194 -5.12 16.94 -1.12
C LEU A 194 -6.24 17.87 -1.58
N PHE A 195 -7.18 18.13 -0.69
CA PHE A 195 -8.27 19.07 -0.91
C PHE A 195 -8.28 20.15 0.17
N GLU A 196 -8.55 21.39 -0.22
CA GLU A 196 -8.92 22.49 0.66
C GLU A 196 -10.43 22.71 0.55
N GLY A 197 -11.20 22.19 1.52
CA GLY A 197 -12.64 22.06 1.38
C GLY A 197 -12.98 21.19 0.17
N ASP A 198 -13.75 21.74 -0.78
CA ASP A 198 -14.17 21.05 -2.01
C ASP A 198 -13.21 21.28 -3.20
N VAL A 199 -12.13 22.04 -2.99
CA VAL A 199 -11.19 22.39 -4.06
C VAL A 199 -10.00 21.44 -4.03
N ASN A 200 -9.67 20.83 -5.16
CA ASN A 200 -8.48 20.01 -5.31
C ASN A 200 -7.21 20.87 -5.26
N ALA A 201 -6.45 20.76 -4.18
CA ALA A 201 -5.23 21.54 -3.95
C ALA A 201 -4.07 21.15 -4.88
N PHE A 202 -4.18 20.04 -5.60
CA PHE A 202 -3.16 19.59 -6.56
C PHE A 202 -3.32 20.20 -7.94
N HIS A 203 -4.46 20.83 -8.23
CA HIS A 203 -4.76 21.35 -9.56
C HIS A 203 -4.32 22.81 -9.73
N ASP A 204 -3.66 23.10 -10.87
CA ASP A 204 -3.41 24.46 -11.36
C ASP A 204 -3.59 24.50 -12.89
N PRO A 205 -4.63 25.15 -13.41
CA PRO A 205 -4.88 25.23 -14.85
C PRO A 205 -3.83 26.07 -15.61
N GLY A 206 -3.02 26.86 -14.93
CA GLY A 206 -1.95 27.68 -15.50
C GLY A 206 -0.63 26.95 -15.67
N ASP A 207 -0.50 25.77 -15.08
CA ASP A 207 0.72 24.97 -15.14
C ASP A 207 0.77 24.05 -16.36
N GLU A 208 1.96 23.82 -16.90
CA GLU A 208 2.19 22.93 -18.05
C GLU A 208 1.65 21.50 -17.81
N TYR A 209 1.77 21.01 -16.58
CA TYR A 209 1.34 19.66 -16.17
C TYR A 209 -0.03 19.65 -15.49
N GLY A 210 -0.66 20.81 -15.32
CA GLY A 210 -1.88 20.98 -14.53
C GLY A 210 -1.66 20.78 -13.02
N LEU A 211 -0.40 20.83 -12.55
CA LEU A 211 0.01 20.61 -11.16
C LEU A 211 0.23 21.92 -10.44
N SER A 212 -0.45 22.09 -9.33
CA SER A 212 -0.20 23.23 -8.42
C SER A 212 1.21 23.13 -7.78
N LYS A 213 1.62 24.24 -7.19
CA LYS A 213 2.82 24.28 -6.36
C LYS A 213 2.75 23.28 -5.20
N THR A 214 1.60 23.16 -4.57
CA THR A 214 1.33 22.17 -3.51
C THR A 214 1.57 20.74 -4.00
N ALA A 215 1.05 20.37 -5.18
CA ALA A 215 1.28 19.05 -5.76
C ALA A 215 2.75 18.78 -6.04
N LYS A 216 3.46 19.77 -6.62
CA LYS A 216 4.90 19.65 -6.93
C LYS A 216 5.74 19.43 -5.69
N HIS A 217 5.50 20.20 -4.63
CA HIS A 217 6.17 20.04 -3.35
C HIS A 217 5.83 18.70 -2.68
N PHE A 218 4.57 18.27 -2.74
CA PHE A 218 4.15 16.98 -2.22
C PHE A 218 4.88 15.82 -2.92
N ILE A 219 4.94 15.84 -4.26
CA ILE A 219 5.69 14.82 -5.03
C ILE A 219 7.17 14.85 -4.63
N ALA A 220 7.77 16.02 -4.57
CA ALA A 220 9.19 16.19 -4.20
C ALA A 220 9.47 15.62 -2.80
N GLY A 221 8.58 15.84 -1.82
CA GLY A 221 8.67 15.29 -0.47
C GLY A 221 8.59 13.76 -0.49
N VAL A 222 7.63 13.18 -1.22
CA VAL A 222 7.52 11.72 -1.36
C VAL A 222 8.78 11.12 -1.98
N LEU A 223 9.33 11.73 -3.04
CA LEU A 223 10.58 11.28 -3.67
C LEU A 223 11.79 11.42 -2.74
N HIS A 224 11.85 12.50 -1.96
CA HIS A 224 12.94 12.74 -1.00
C HIS A 224 13.00 11.64 0.06
N HIS A 225 11.85 11.32 0.66
CA HIS A 225 11.71 10.38 1.75
C HIS A 225 11.44 8.94 1.31
N ALA A 226 11.32 8.67 -0.01
CA ALA A 226 11.02 7.33 -0.53
C ALA A 226 11.88 6.21 0.08
N PRO A 227 13.23 6.35 0.22
CA PRO A 227 14.02 5.29 0.83
C PRO A 227 13.61 4.96 2.28
N ALA A 228 13.23 5.96 3.06
CA ALA A 228 12.89 5.80 4.46
C ALA A 228 11.48 5.24 4.67
N ILE A 229 10.52 5.62 3.82
CA ILE A 229 9.14 5.15 3.94
C ILE A 229 8.94 3.76 3.32
N THR A 230 9.89 3.26 2.51
CA THR A 230 9.78 1.97 1.83
C THR A 230 9.64 0.80 2.82
N ALA A 231 10.30 0.82 3.97
CA ALA A 231 10.13 -0.24 4.97
C ALA A 231 8.68 -0.39 5.45
N VAL A 232 7.89 0.70 5.42
CA VAL A 232 6.49 0.71 5.85
C VAL A 232 5.54 0.37 4.69
N THR A 233 5.80 0.90 3.50
CA THR A 233 4.97 0.64 2.31
C THR A 233 5.23 -0.72 1.68
N ASN A 234 6.39 -1.34 1.99
CA ASN A 234 6.87 -2.63 1.49
C ASN A 234 7.52 -3.40 2.64
N GLN A 235 6.68 -3.82 3.58
CA GLN A 235 7.11 -4.20 4.94
C GLN A 235 7.58 -5.66 5.08
N TRP A 236 7.62 -6.45 3.99
CA TRP A 236 7.94 -7.87 4.03
C TRP A 236 9.24 -8.16 3.25
N VAL A 237 9.97 -9.21 3.64
CA VAL A 237 11.10 -9.69 2.83
C VAL A 237 10.66 -9.94 1.38
N ASN A 238 9.46 -10.48 1.19
CA ASN A 238 8.89 -10.79 -0.12
C ASN A 238 8.59 -9.53 -0.96
N SER A 239 8.34 -8.37 -0.35
CA SER A 239 8.13 -7.10 -1.04
C SER A 239 9.29 -6.75 -1.97
N TYR A 240 10.52 -7.04 -1.56
CA TYR A 240 11.74 -6.77 -2.33
C TYR A 240 12.01 -7.77 -3.46
N LYS A 241 11.25 -8.85 -3.54
CA LYS A 241 11.19 -9.74 -4.70
C LYS A 241 10.24 -9.21 -5.79
N ARG A 242 9.29 -8.33 -5.44
CA ARG A 242 8.48 -7.55 -6.37
C ARG A 242 9.27 -6.33 -6.88
N LEU A 243 9.93 -5.57 -6.00
CA LEU A 243 10.67 -4.34 -6.34
C LEU A 243 11.97 -4.65 -7.09
N VAL A 244 11.85 -5.28 -8.26
CA VAL A 244 12.95 -5.63 -9.15
C VAL A 244 12.65 -5.15 -10.57
N THR A 245 13.70 -4.89 -11.35
CA THR A 245 13.56 -4.45 -12.75
C THR A 245 12.95 -5.55 -13.63
N GLY A 246 12.15 -5.15 -14.63
CA GLY A 246 11.60 -6.05 -15.65
C GLY A 246 10.19 -6.57 -15.38
N TYR A 247 9.53 -6.16 -14.29
CA TYR A 247 8.19 -6.58 -13.92
C TYR A 247 7.26 -5.40 -13.56
N GLU A 248 7.41 -4.27 -14.23
CA GLU A 248 6.62 -3.03 -14.06
C GLU A 248 6.62 -2.43 -12.64
N ALA A 249 7.39 -2.99 -11.70
CA ALA A 249 7.54 -2.44 -10.37
C ALA A 249 8.53 -1.27 -10.36
N PRO A 250 8.24 -0.17 -9.64
CA PRO A 250 9.12 0.97 -9.56
C PRO A 250 10.33 0.65 -8.67
N VAL A 251 11.53 0.84 -9.22
CA VAL A 251 12.79 0.70 -8.46
C VAL A 251 13.61 1.99 -8.45
N HIS A 252 13.24 2.96 -9.31
CA HIS A 252 13.94 4.22 -9.49
C HIS A 252 13.14 5.37 -8.87
N ILE A 253 13.81 6.20 -8.09
CA ILE A 253 13.17 7.35 -7.41
C ILE A 253 13.10 8.51 -8.41
N CYS A 254 12.00 8.56 -9.14
CA CYS A 254 11.69 9.60 -10.11
C CYS A 254 10.17 9.75 -10.28
N TRP A 255 9.75 10.79 -10.97
CA TRP A 255 8.35 10.99 -11.35
C TRP A 255 8.21 11.14 -12.86
N ALA A 256 7.04 10.80 -13.39
CA ALA A 256 6.71 11.00 -14.80
C ALA A 256 5.18 10.99 -15.02
N ARG A 257 4.74 11.52 -16.17
CA ARG A 257 3.34 11.46 -16.59
C ARG A 257 2.98 10.15 -17.29
N ASN A 258 3.83 9.70 -18.19
CA ASN A 258 3.53 8.58 -19.09
C ASN A 258 4.42 7.34 -18.86
N ASN A 259 5.39 7.40 -17.96
CA ASN A 259 6.34 6.34 -17.74
C ASN A 259 5.90 5.46 -16.55
N ARG A 260 5.48 4.22 -16.82
CA ARG A 260 5.07 3.23 -15.80
C ARG A 260 6.22 2.71 -14.94
N SER A 261 7.48 3.00 -15.30
CA SER A 261 8.63 2.66 -14.45
C SER A 261 8.93 3.70 -13.37
N ALA A 262 8.26 4.86 -13.39
CA ALA A 262 8.43 5.91 -12.40
C ALA A 262 7.82 5.52 -11.06
N LEU A 263 8.45 5.99 -9.98
CA LEU A 263 7.95 5.79 -8.62
C LEU A 263 6.65 6.56 -8.35
N VAL A 264 6.60 7.79 -8.85
CA VAL A 264 5.40 8.62 -8.82
C VAL A 264 4.97 8.90 -10.25
N ARG A 265 3.78 8.45 -10.60
CA ARG A 265 3.14 8.78 -11.88
C ARG A 265 2.12 9.89 -11.66
N VAL A 266 2.05 10.82 -12.61
CA VAL A 266 1.01 11.87 -12.65
C VAL A 266 0.06 11.54 -13.80
N PRO A 267 -1.12 10.95 -13.54
CA PRO A 267 -2.09 10.66 -14.59
C PRO A 267 -2.59 11.94 -15.25
N ILE A 268 -2.82 11.86 -16.57
CA ILE A 268 -3.35 13.01 -17.34
C ILE A 268 -4.77 13.30 -16.86
N THR A 269 -4.99 14.53 -16.40
CA THR A 269 -6.32 15.02 -16.04
C THR A 269 -7.09 15.41 -17.32
N LYS A 270 -8.28 14.85 -17.52
CA LYS A 270 -9.15 15.23 -18.63
C LYS A 270 -9.69 16.63 -18.41
N ARG A 271 -9.81 17.42 -19.51
CA ARG A 271 -10.42 18.76 -19.48
C ARG A 271 -11.83 18.71 -18.88
N GLY A 272 -12.14 19.58 -17.94
CA GLY A 272 -13.42 19.60 -17.20
C GLY A 272 -13.50 18.57 -16.07
N LYS A 273 -12.37 17.97 -15.68
CA LYS A 273 -12.23 17.01 -14.58
C LYS A 273 -11.13 17.43 -13.60
N GLU A 274 -11.03 18.72 -13.34
CA GLU A 274 -9.95 19.33 -12.51
C GLU A 274 -9.92 18.73 -11.10
N SER A 275 -11.08 18.36 -10.55
CA SER A 275 -11.20 17.66 -9.26
C SER A 275 -10.53 16.27 -9.25
N SER A 276 -10.22 15.70 -10.42
CA SER A 276 -9.56 14.40 -10.53
C SER A 276 -8.04 14.49 -10.63
N THR A 277 -7.44 15.69 -10.51
CA THR A 277 -5.98 15.86 -10.47
C THR A 277 -5.40 15.11 -9.28
N ARG A 278 -4.46 14.21 -9.54
CA ARG A 278 -3.91 13.30 -8.54
C ARG A 278 -2.51 12.85 -8.92
N ILE A 279 -1.81 12.30 -7.97
CA ILE A 279 -0.57 11.55 -8.20
C ILE A 279 -0.85 10.08 -7.92
N GLU A 280 -0.06 9.19 -8.47
CA GLU A 280 -0.07 7.75 -8.20
C GLU A 280 1.28 7.35 -7.64
N TYR A 281 1.31 6.94 -6.39
CA TYR A 281 2.51 6.38 -5.75
C TYR A 281 2.52 4.87 -5.93
N ARG A 282 3.51 4.35 -6.67
CA ARG A 282 3.49 2.99 -7.22
C ARG A 282 4.28 1.97 -6.40
N ALA A 283 5.03 2.40 -5.39
CA ALA A 283 5.83 1.49 -4.57
C ALA A 283 5.00 0.55 -3.69
N PRO A 284 3.95 0.98 -2.98
CA PRO A 284 3.25 0.14 -2.01
C PRO A 284 2.83 -1.21 -2.59
N ASP A 285 2.84 -2.23 -1.76
CA ASP A 285 2.25 -3.53 -2.08
C ASP A 285 1.00 -3.82 -1.23
N PRO A 286 0.11 -4.71 -1.69
CA PRO A 286 -1.18 -4.93 -1.05
C PRO A 286 -1.08 -5.66 0.30
N ALA A 287 0.12 -6.05 0.75
CA ALA A 287 0.35 -6.68 2.04
C ALA A 287 0.78 -5.69 3.14
N CYS A 288 1.05 -4.41 2.81
CA CYS A 288 1.43 -3.41 3.80
C CYS A 288 0.27 -3.06 4.74
N ASN A 289 0.57 -2.51 5.91
CA ASN A 289 -0.45 -1.93 6.79
C ASN A 289 -0.92 -0.59 6.20
N PRO A 290 -2.19 -0.44 5.75
CA PRO A 290 -2.64 0.75 5.04
C PRO A 290 -2.63 2.00 5.93
N TYR A 291 -2.92 1.87 7.22
CA TYR A 291 -2.90 2.99 8.15
C TYR A 291 -1.48 3.56 8.29
N LEU A 292 -0.48 2.71 8.47
CA LEU A 292 0.90 3.14 8.60
C LEU A 292 1.46 3.63 7.26
N ALA A 293 1.13 2.96 6.15
CA ALA A 293 1.55 3.37 4.82
C ALA A 293 1.04 4.78 4.47
N PHE A 294 -0.25 5.04 4.66
CA PHE A 294 -0.83 6.38 4.42
C PHE A 294 -0.25 7.43 5.36
N SER A 295 0.05 7.07 6.62
CA SER A 295 0.69 7.98 7.57
C SER A 295 2.06 8.47 7.08
N VAL A 296 2.93 7.56 6.67
CA VAL A 296 4.29 7.95 6.23
C VAL A 296 4.31 8.63 4.86
N ILE A 297 3.39 8.25 3.96
CA ILE A 297 3.25 8.92 2.66
C ILE A 297 2.76 10.36 2.85
N LEU A 298 1.72 10.55 3.67
CA LEU A 298 1.19 11.88 3.98
C LEU A 298 2.25 12.75 4.66
N ALA A 299 2.95 12.20 5.67
CA ALA A 299 4.01 12.93 6.35
C ALA A 299 5.12 13.37 5.39
N ALA A 300 5.54 12.49 4.47
CA ALA A 300 6.55 12.81 3.45
C ALA A 300 6.09 13.92 2.51
N GLY A 301 4.83 13.86 2.06
CA GLY A 301 4.26 14.89 1.19
C GLY A 301 4.10 16.25 1.89
N LEU A 302 3.63 16.23 3.14
CA LEU A 302 3.48 17.47 3.94
C LEU A 302 4.84 18.13 4.24
N ASP A 303 5.87 17.33 4.55
CA ASP A 303 7.23 17.82 4.74
C ASP A 303 7.75 18.52 3.48
N GLY A 304 7.49 17.94 2.30
CA GLY A 304 7.83 18.59 1.03
C GLY A 304 7.12 19.92 0.81
N ILE A 305 5.87 20.05 1.26
CA ILE A 305 5.12 21.33 1.21
C ILE A 305 5.69 22.34 2.21
N GLU A 306 5.99 21.92 3.44
CA GLU A 306 6.49 22.77 4.52
C GLU A 306 7.88 23.32 4.19
N GLU A 307 8.78 22.45 3.74
CA GLU A 307 10.16 22.79 3.40
C GLU A 307 10.29 23.40 1.99
N GLY A 308 9.24 23.29 1.17
CA GLY A 308 9.20 23.84 -0.18
C GLY A 308 10.18 23.13 -1.12
N TYR A 309 10.27 21.80 -1.07
CA TYR A 309 11.18 21.05 -1.93
C TYR A 309 10.87 21.25 -3.40
N ASP A 310 11.91 21.51 -4.19
CA ASP A 310 11.80 21.62 -5.63
C ASP A 310 11.57 20.26 -6.27
N LEU A 311 10.57 20.18 -7.16
CA LEU A 311 10.33 18.97 -7.94
C LEU A 311 11.44 18.80 -8.99
N PRO A 312 12.17 17.67 -9.02
CA PRO A 312 13.17 17.41 -10.05
C PRO A 312 12.52 17.35 -11.44
N PRO A 313 13.30 17.47 -12.52
CA PRO A 313 12.80 17.30 -13.88
C PRO A 313 12.04 15.97 -14.07
N GLU A 314 11.02 15.97 -14.95
CA GLU A 314 10.30 14.76 -15.33
C GLU A 314 11.25 13.73 -15.94
N ALA A 315 11.16 12.47 -15.52
CA ALA A 315 11.91 11.36 -16.12
C ALA A 315 11.25 10.93 -17.44
N ALA A 316 11.66 11.59 -18.54
CA ALA A 316 11.09 11.36 -19.87
C ALA A 316 11.52 10.03 -20.50
N ASN A 317 12.68 9.49 -20.11
CA ASN A 317 13.24 8.28 -20.65
C ASN A 317 12.74 7.02 -19.93
N ASN A 318 12.73 5.89 -20.62
CA ASN A 318 12.49 4.60 -20.00
C ASN A 318 13.66 4.26 -19.05
N MET A 319 13.41 4.27 -17.74
CA MET A 319 14.43 4.00 -16.72
C MET A 319 15.08 2.62 -16.85
N PHE A 320 14.38 1.65 -17.44
CA PHE A 320 14.92 0.29 -17.64
C PHE A 320 15.94 0.22 -18.78
N GLU A 321 15.89 1.15 -19.74
CA GLU A 321 16.83 1.22 -20.87
C GLU A 321 18.06 2.06 -20.55
N MET A 322 18.00 2.94 -19.55
CA MET A 322 19.13 3.77 -19.14
C MET A 322 20.22 2.93 -18.45
N THR A 323 21.47 3.23 -18.73
CA THR A 323 22.62 2.69 -18.00
C THR A 323 22.68 3.26 -16.57
N ALA A 324 23.40 2.57 -15.69
CA ALA A 324 23.62 3.06 -14.31
C ALA A 324 24.37 4.42 -14.31
N SER A 325 25.22 4.67 -15.29
CA SER A 325 25.97 5.92 -15.43
C SER A 325 25.07 7.09 -15.81
N GLU A 326 24.15 6.87 -16.75
CA GLU A 326 23.15 7.87 -17.16
C GLU A 326 22.20 8.22 -16.02
N ARG A 327 21.64 7.22 -15.34
CA ARG A 327 20.79 7.47 -14.16
C ARG A 327 21.50 8.26 -13.08
N LYS A 328 22.77 7.93 -12.80
CA LYS A 328 23.60 8.68 -11.83
C LYS A 328 23.81 10.11 -12.26
N ALA A 329 24.04 10.38 -13.54
CA ALA A 329 24.23 11.72 -14.08
C ALA A 329 22.95 12.57 -13.94
N GLU A 330 21.77 11.96 -14.04
CA GLU A 330 20.46 12.61 -13.81
C GLU A 330 20.04 12.65 -12.32
N GLY A 331 20.90 12.17 -11.41
CA GLY A 331 20.60 12.18 -9.95
C GLY A 331 19.55 11.17 -9.52
N ILE A 332 19.18 10.22 -10.38
CA ILE A 332 18.15 9.21 -10.10
C ILE A 332 18.70 8.15 -9.15
N ARG A 333 18.15 8.11 -7.94
CA ARG A 333 18.48 7.12 -6.90
C ARG A 333 17.62 5.87 -7.06
N LEU A 334 18.03 4.79 -6.40
CA LEU A 334 17.23 3.55 -6.28
C LEU A 334 16.50 3.49 -4.95
N LEU A 335 15.36 2.82 -4.94
CA LEU A 335 14.74 2.34 -3.70
C LEU A 335 15.65 1.30 -3.02
N PRO A 336 15.50 1.07 -1.70
CA PRO A 336 16.14 -0.04 -1.02
C PRO A 336 15.86 -1.36 -1.74
N ARG A 337 16.87 -2.22 -1.83
CA ARG A 337 16.81 -3.50 -2.57
C ARG A 337 16.53 -4.71 -1.69
N SER A 338 16.45 -4.47 -0.38
CA SER A 338 16.12 -5.49 0.62
C SER A 338 15.42 -4.87 1.81
N LEU A 339 14.71 -5.70 2.57
CA LEU A 339 14.11 -5.26 3.84
C LEU A 339 15.18 -4.69 4.79
N GLY A 340 16.39 -5.27 4.80
CA GLY A 340 17.49 -4.76 5.62
C GLY A 340 17.90 -3.34 5.26
N GLU A 341 18.09 -3.05 3.95
CA GLU A 341 18.43 -1.70 3.47
C GLU A 341 17.30 -0.69 3.79
N ALA A 342 16.05 -1.13 3.67
CA ALA A 342 14.90 -0.27 3.96
C ALA A 342 14.78 0.06 5.45
N ILE A 343 15.00 -0.91 6.33
CA ILE A 343 15.02 -0.68 7.78
C ILE A 343 16.17 0.27 8.14
N ASP A 344 17.37 0.09 7.56
CA ASP A 344 18.50 0.98 7.78
C ASP A 344 18.21 2.43 7.36
N ALA A 345 17.43 2.63 6.29
CA ALA A 345 16.99 3.95 5.88
C ALA A 345 15.92 4.52 6.82
N MET A 346 14.97 3.69 7.26
CA MET A 346 13.91 4.07 8.19
C MET A 346 14.46 4.49 9.56
N GLU A 347 15.40 3.74 10.13
CA GLU A 347 16.00 4.02 11.46
C GLU A 347 16.66 5.40 11.54
N ARG A 348 17.15 5.92 10.42
CA ARG A 348 17.78 7.25 10.32
C ARG A 348 16.81 8.38 10.03
N SER A 349 15.53 8.10 9.91
CA SER A 349 14.51 9.06 9.48
C SER A 349 13.72 9.61 10.67
N GLU A 350 14.00 10.83 11.05
CA GLU A 350 13.19 11.57 12.04
C GLU A 350 11.73 11.76 11.55
N LEU A 351 11.54 11.94 10.24
CA LEU A 351 10.21 12.05 9.65
C LEU A 351 9.37 10.81 9.92
N VAL A 352 9.91 9.60 9.67
CA VAL A 352 9.19 8.35 9.88
C VAL A 352 8.97 8.10 11.37
N ALA A 353 9.96 8.38 12.22
CA ALA A 353 9.82 8.28 13.67
C ALA A 353 8.69 9.19 14.19
N ASN A 354 8.62 10.43 13.73
CA ASN A 354 7.56 11.37 14.10
C ASN A 354 6.18 10.98 13.56
N ALA A 355 6.14 10.47 12.32
CA ALA A 355 4.88 10.02 11.69
C ALA A 355 4.28 8.82 12.41
N LEU A 356 5.09 7.82 12.75
CA LEU A 356 4.63 6.61 13.43
C LEU A 356 4.46 6.81 14.95
N GLY A 357 5.25 7.70 15.55
CA GLY A 357 5.41 7.82 17.01
C GLY A 357 6.36 6.77 17.57
N GLU A 358 6.96 7.09 18.72
CA GLU A 358 8.03 6.31 19.33
C GLU A 358 7.67 4.82 19.48
N HIS A 359 6.51 4.53 20.08
CA HIS A 359 6.08 3.16 20.32
C HIS A 359 5.98 2.33 19.03
N THR A 360 5.20 2.82 18.04
CA THR A 360 4.99 2.09 16.78
C THR A 360 6.31 1.99 15.98
N PHE A 361 7.12 3.05 15.98
CA PHE A 361 8.41 3.08 15.28
C PHE A 361 9.38 2.03 15.82
N GLU A 362 9.59 1.96 17.14
CA GLU A 362 10.49 1.01 17.77
C GLU A 362 10.05 -0.43 17.58
N TRP A 363 8.75 -0.72 17.81
CA TRP A 363 8.21 -2.06 17.64
C TRP A 363 8.24 -2.52 16.19
N PHE A 364 7.96 -1.62 15.25
CA PHE A 364 8.03 -1.92 13.81
C PHE A 364 9.47 -2.31 13.41
N ILE A 365 10.45 -1.50 13.79
CA ILE A 365 11.86 -1.78 13.50
C ILE A 365 12.27 -3.12 14.11
N ARG A 366 11.99 -3.35 15.38
CA ARG A 366 12.32 -4.60 16.06
C ARG A 366 11.71 -5.81 15.34
N ASN A 367 10.42 -5.78 15.05
CA ASN A 367 9.73 -6.85 14.33
C ASN A 367 10.38 -7.13 12.97
N LYS A 368 10.66 -6.06 12.20
CA LYS A 368 11.25 -6.22 10.86
C LYS A 368 12.73 -6.63 10.90
N ARG A 369 13.47 -6.24 11.92
CA ARG A 369 14.85 -6.76 12.16
C ARG A 369 14.85 -8.24 12.48
N ASP A 370 13.91 -8.72 13.27
CA ASP A 370 13.76 -10.15 13.59
C ASP A 370 13.39 -10.94 12.32
N GLU A 371 12.42 -10.48 11.50
CA GLU A 371 12.07 -11.09 10.21
C GLU A 371 13.27 -11.16 9.26
N TRP A 372 13.99 -10.04 9.11
CA TRP A 372 15.19 -9.97 8.27
C TRP A 372 16.31 -10.88 8.77
N GLY A 373 16.50 -10.95 10.09
CA GLY A 373 17.46 -11.84 10.74
C GLY A 373 17.16 -13.31 10.46
N ALA A 374 15.90 -13.71 10.60
CA ALA A 374 15.45 -15.07 10.31
C ALA A 374 15.62 -15.42 8.81
N TYR A 375 15.25 -14.51 7.91
CA TYR A 375 15.43 -14.71 6.48
C TYR A 375 16.90 -14.89 6.08
N LYS A 376 17.82 -14.11 6.63
CA LYS A 376 19.25 -14.23 6.33
C LYS A 376 19.87 -15.57 6.76
N GLN A 377 19.27 -16.24 7.71
CA GLN A 377 19.73 -17.54 8.19
C GLN A 377 19.08 -18.71 7.42
N HIS A 378 18.04 -18.42 6.65
CA HIS A 378 17.34 -19.44 5.86
C HIS A 378 18.16 -19.85 4.65
N VAL A 379 18.44 -21.15 4.54
CA VAL A 379 19.07 -21.74 3.35
C VAL A 379 17.98 -22.13 2.36
N SER A 380 17.93 -21.42 1.24
CA SER A 380 16.89 -21.63 0.22
C SER A 380 17.16 -22.85 -0.66
N GLN A 381 16.12 -23.41 -1.27
CA GLN A 381 16.27 -24.49 -2.25
C GLN A 381 17.17 -24.08 -3.41
N PHE A 382 17.09 -22.81 -3.84
CA PHE A 382 17.97 -22.25 -4.88
C PHE A 382 19.46 -22.40 -4.52
N GLU A 383 19.84 -22.17 -3.25
CA GLU A 383 21.23 -22.31 -2.79
C GLU A 383 21.65 -23.77 -2.74
N ILE A 384 20.78 -24.63 -2.27
CA ILE A 384 21.03 -26.10 -2.23
C ILE A 384 21.24 -26.63 -3.65
N ASP A 385 20.32 -26.34 -4.57
CA ASP A 385 20.38 -26.85 -5.94
C ASP A 385 21.63 -26.33 -6.69
N ARG A 386 22.04 -25.10 -6.38
CA ARG A 386 23.14 -24.45 -7.10
C ARG A 386 24.53 -24.76 -6.53
N TYR A 387 24.64 -24.89 -5.22
CA TYR A 387 25.95 -24.88 -4.56
C TYR A 387 26.34 -26.19 -3.90
N LEU A 388 25.38 -26.97 -3.36
CA LEU A 388 25.70 -28.16 -2.58
C LEU A 388 26.52 -29.19 -3.37
N GLY A 389 26.25 -29.35 -4.67
CA GLY A 389 26.98 -30.31 -5.51
C GLY A 389 28.19 -29.73 -6.26
N THR A 390 28.46 -28.41 -6.11
CA THR A 390 29.52 -27.73 -6.89
C THR A 390 30.59 -27.06 -6.06
N LEU A 391 30.31 -26.74 -4.79
CA LEU A 391 31.24 -26.18 -3.83
C LEU A 391 31.57 -27.18 -2.71
#